data_6960b67995dfdb0f8ecad11e08860300
#
_entry.id   6960b67995dfdb0f8ecad11e08860300
#
_cell.length_a   1.000
_cell.length_b   1.000
_cell.length_c   1.000
_cell.angle_alpha   90.00
_cell.angle_beta   90.00
_cell.angle_gamma   90.00
#
_symmetry.space_group_name_H-M   'P 1'
#
loop_
_entity.id
_entity.type
_entity.pdbx_description
1 polymer ?
#
loop_
_entity_poly.entity_id
_entity_poly.type
_entity_poly.pdbx_seq_one_letter_code
_entity_poly.pdbx_strand_id
1 'polypeptide(L)'
;MRILHVEDDEDTRTLVAFVLQGAGWDVVAVDSAKAAMETAANGAFDLYLLDNWIGGDTEHALCRGLRCLDPKTPILFYSGAAFPMDVETALACGAQAYLTKPCTPEALIEAIAKLTCG
;
A
#
# COMPACT_ATOMS: atom_id res chain seq x y z
N MET A 1 -1.83 -8.45 12.63
CA MET A 1 -1.29 -8.20 11.27
C MET A 1 -0.71 -6.79 11.22
N ARG A 2 0.44 -6.64 10.62
CA ARG A 2 1.12 -5.35 10.48
C ARG A 2 1.08 -4.88 9.03
N ILE A 3 0.68 -3.63 8.83
CA ILE A 3 0.54 -3.02 7.51
C ILE A 3 1.44 -1.79 7.45
N LEU A 4 2.24 -1.69 6.39
CA LEU A 4 2.98 -0.48 6.08
C LEU A 4 2.18 0.32 5.07
N HIS A 5 1.74 1.52 5.46
CA HIS A 5 0.98 2.43 4.61
C HIS A 5 1.84 3.60 4.19
N VAL A 6 1.94 3.83 2.90
CA VAL A 6 2.75 4.91 2.32
C VAL A 6 1.83 5.93 1.65
N GLU A 7 1.75 7.13 2.23
CA GLU A 7 0.84 8.19 1.80
C GLU A 7 1.41 9.54 2.19
N ASP A 8 1.54 10.45 1.24
CA ASP A 8 2.09 11.78 1.49
C ASP A 8 1.08 12.77 2.07
N ASP A 9 -0.22 12.55 1.85
CA ASP A 9 -1.26 13.40 2.41
C ASP A 9 -1.55 13.02 3.85
N GLU A 10 -1.34 13.98 4.77
CA GLU A 10 -1.50 13.73 6.19
C GLU A 10 -2.92 13.31 6.58
N ASP A 11 -3.92 13.97 6.02
CA ASP A 11 -5.32 13.67 6.36
C ASP A 11 -5.71 12.27 5.88
N THR A 12 -5.33 11.90 4.66
CA THR A 12 -5.58 10.58 4.13
C THR A 12 -4.84 9.52 4.94
N ARG A 13 -3.58 9.80 5.27
CA ARG A 13 -2.76 8.87 6.08
C ARG A 13 -3.40 8.62 7.44
N THR A 14 -3.86 9.65 8.09
CA THR A 14 -4.52 9.55 9.40
C THR A 14 -5.84 8.78 9.30
N LEU A 15 -6.65 9.09 8.30
CA LEU A 15 -7.94 8.44 8.11
C LEU A 15 -7.79 6.94 7.82
N VAL A 16 -6.89 6.58 6.92
CA VAL A 16 -6.65 5.17 6.57
C VAL A 16 -6.12 4.40 7.77
N ALA A 17 -5.18 4.99 8.51
CA ALA A 17 -4.66 4.36 9.72
C ALA A 17 -5.79 4.09 10.72
N PHE A 18 -6.68 5.07 10.92
CA PHE A 18 -7.82 4.91 11.81
C PHE A 18 -8.73 3.75 11.39
N VAL A 19 -9.04 3.68 10.09
CA VAL A 19 -9.89 2.60 9.55
C VAL A 19 -9.27 1.23 9.77
N LEU A 20 -8.00 1.09 9.47
CA LEU A 20 -7.30 -0.20 9.58
C LEU A 20 -7.07 -0.60 11.03
N GLN A 21 -6.77 0.34 11.91
CA GLN A 21 -6.66 0.07 13.33
C GLN A 21 -8.01 -0.36 13.93
N GLY A 22 -9.10 0.20 13.41
CA GLY A 22 -10.44 -0.21 13.79
C GLY A 22 -10.75 -1.66 13.42
N ALA A 23 -10.06 -2.20 12.41
CA ALA A 23 -10.17 -3.60 12.02
C ALA A 23 -9.29 -4.54 12.89
N GLY A 24 -8.55 -3.97 13.84
CA GLY A 24 -7.69 -4.74 14.74
C GLY A 24 -6.27 -4.94 14.23
N TRP A 25 -5.86 -4.18 13.21
CA TRP A 25 -4.53 -4.31 12.61
C TRP A 25 -3.59 -3.22 13.08
N ASP A 26 -2.29 -3.53 13.13
CA ASP A 26 -1.25 -2.55 13.43
C ASP A 26 -0.83 -1.86 12.14
N VAL A 27 -0.80 -0.53 12.17
CA VAL A 27 -0.45 0.26 10.99
C VAL A 27 0.77 1.11 11.30
N VAL A 28 1.77 1.02 10.44
CA VAL A 28 2.89 1.96 10.41
C VAL A 28 2.71 2.80 9.18
N ALA A 29 2.46 4.09 9.37
CA ALA A 29 2.20 5.01 8.27
C ALA A 29 3.43 5.90 8.06
N VAL A 30 3.85 6.02 6.80
CA VAL A 30 4.99 6.86 6.42
C VAL A 30 4.58 7.77 5.26
N ASP A 31 5.33 8.84 5.05
CA ASP A 31 4.97 9.89 4.11
C ASP A 31 5.83 9.94 2.85
N SER A 32 6.78 9.05 2.71
CA SER A 32 7.69 9.07 1.57
C SER A 32 8.18 7.66 1.21
N ALA A 33 8.66 7.52 -0.02
CA ALA A 33 9.26 6.28 -0.48
C ALA A 33 10.51 5.93 0.30
N LYS A 34 11.32 6.94 0.64
CA LYS A 34 12.54 6.74 1.42
C LYS A 34 12.22 6.18 2.80
N ALA A 35 11.26 6.78 3.50
CA ALA A 35 10.84 6.31 4.82
C ALA A 35 10.25 4.90 4.72
N ALA A 36 9.51 4.61 3.65
CA ALA A 36 8.93 3.29 3.42
C ALA A 36 10.02 2.22 3.29
N MET A 37 11.04 2.48 2.50
CA MET A 37 12.14 1.52 2.30
C MET A 37 12.91 1.29 3.61
N GLU A 38 13.20 2.36 4.33
CA GLU A 38 13.89 2.26 5.62
C GLU A 38 13.08 1.45 6.63
N THR A 39 11.77 1.73 6.69
CA THR A 39 10.87 1.04 7.62
C THR A 39 10.72 -0.43 7.26
N ALA A 40 10.56 -0.74 5.97
CA ALA A 40 10.44 -2.12 5.49
C ALA A 40 11.70 -2.93 5.74
N ALA A 41 12.88 -2.30 5.62
CA ALA A 41 14.15 -2.96 5.87
C ALA A 41 14.35 -3.33 7.35
N ASN A 42 13.71 -2.59 8.26
CA ASN A 42 13.89 -2.76 9.70
C ASN A 42 12.73 -3.48 10.39
N GLY A 43 11.74 -3.95 9.64
CA GLY A 43 10.58 -4.62 10.23
C GLY A 43 9.97 -5.63 9.27
N ALA A 44 9.11 -6.47 9.82
CA ALA A 44 8.35 -7.43 9.05
C ALA A 44 6.91 -6.94 8.94
N PHE A 45 6.36 -6.98 7.73
CA PHE A 45 4.99 -6.57 7.46
C PHE A 45 4.23 -7.67 6.75
N ASP A 46 2.92 -7.67 6.93
CA ASP A 46 2.02 -8.63 6.27
C ASP A 46 1.45 -8.07 4.97
N LEU A 47 1.49 -6.74 4.81
CA LEU A 47 1.02 -6.09 3.59
C LEU A 47 1.63 -4.70 3.46
N TYR A 48 1.93 -4.31 2.23
CA TYR A 48 2.31 -2.95 1.89
C TYR A 48 1.15 -2.28 1.14
N LEU A 49 0.63 -1.19 1.71
CA LEU A 49 -0.45 -0.40 1.09
C LEU A 49 0.15 0.88 0.54
N LEU A 50 0.18 1.01 -0.78
CA LEU A 50 0.82 2.13 -1.46
C LEU A 50 -0.22 3.03 -2.10
N ASP A 51 -0.18 4.31 -1.75
CA ASP A 51 -0.97 5.32 -2.45
C ASP A 51 -0.17 5.84 -3.63
N ASN A 52 -0.77 5.91 -4.81
CA ASN A 52 -0.01 6.31 -5.98
C ASN A 52 0.07 7.83 -6.21
N TRP A 53 -0.18 8.63 -5.19
CA TRP A 53 0.04 10.08 -5.22
C TRP A 53 1.42 10.49 -4.69
N ILE A 54 2.35 9.56 -4.52
CA ILE A 54 3.67 9.81 -3.94
C ILE A 54 4.67 10.27 -5.01
N GLY A 55 4.20 11.08 -5.94
CA GLY A 55 5.09 11.78 -6.89
C GLY A 55 5.54 10.98 -8.11
N GLY A 56 4.80 11.03 -9.21
CA GLY A 56 5.23 10.52 -10.52
C GLY A 56 5.51 9.02 -10.52
N ASP A 57 6.70 8.65 -10.96
CA ASP A 57 7.11 7.24 -11.05
C ASP A 57 7.59 6.66 -9.73
N THR A 58 7.55 7.45 -8.66
CA THR A 58 8.13 7.06 -7.37
C THR A 58 7.44 5.83 -6.78
N GLU A 59 6.12 5.73 -6.89
CA GLU A 59 5.39 4.58 -6.33
C GLU A 59 5.70 3.29 -7.07
N HIS A 60 5.98 3.33 -8.37
CA HIS A 60 6.38 2.14 -9.12
C HIS A 60 7.81 1.73 -8.76
N ALA A 61 8.71 2.69 -8.61
CA ALA A 61 10.06 2.44 -8.15
C ALA A 61 10.06 1.88 -6.72
N LEU A 62 9.19 2.43 -5.86
CA LEU A 62 9.02 1.93 -4.50
C LEU A 62 8.51 0.50 -4.51
N CYS A 63 7.52 0.19 -5.33
CA CYS A 63 6.97 -1.16 -5.45
C CYS A 63 8.07 -2.16 -5.86
N ARG A 64 8.87 -1.82 -6.87
CA ARG A 64 10.00 -2.66 -7.28
C ARG A 64 11.02 -2.83 -6.17
N GLY A 65 11.33 -1.74 -5.45
CA GLY A 65 12.28 -1.78 -4.33
C GLY A 65 11.80 -2.67 -3.20
N LEU A 66 10.53 -2.53 -2.81
CA LEU A 66 9.92 -3.39 -1.79
C LEU A 66 9.90 -4.85 -2.23
N ARG A 67 9.63 -5.11 -3.50
CA ARG A 67 9.61 -6.47 -4.03
C ARG A 67 10.99 -7.10 -4.05
N CYS A 68 12.04 -6.33 -4.31
CA CYS A 68 13.42 -6.81 -4.20
C CYS A 68 13.81 -7.11 -2.76
N LEU A 69 13.34 -6.29 -1.82
CA LEU A 69 13.61 -6.47 -0.41
C LEU A 69 12.82 -7.63 0.18
N ASP A 70 11.58 -7.80 -0.27
CA ASP A 70 10.64 -8.79 0.25
C ASP A 70 9.80 -9.36 -0.90
N PRO A 71 10.18 -10.52 -1.45
CA PRO A 71 9.48 -11.08 -2.60
C PRO A 71 8.12 -11.71 -2.28
N LYS A 72 7.73 -11.79 -1.01
CA LYS A 72 6.53 -12.52 -0.59
C LYS A 72 5.39 -11.65 -0.10
N THR A 73 5.67 -10.53 0.55
CA THR A 73 4.62 -9.71 1.15
C THR A 73 3.74 -9.08 0.08
N PRO A 74 2.39 -9.21 0.18
CA PRO A 74 1.49 -8.60 -0.79
C PRO A 74 1.62 -7.08 -0.82
N ILE A 75 1.52 -6.52 -2.02
CA ILE A 75 1.52 -5.08 -2.27
C ILE A 75 0.17 -4.72 -2.89
N LEU A 76 -0.55 -3.80 -2.24
CA LEU A 76 -1.82 -3.29 -2.72
C LEU A 76 -1.66 -1.81 -3.05
N PHE A 77 -1.94 -1.44 -4.31
CA PHE A 77 -2.05 -0.04 -4.70
C PHE A 77 -3.44 0.49 -4.38
N TYR A 78 -3.50 1.68 -3.82
CA TYR A 78 -4.76 2.36 -3.49
C TYR A 78 -4.73 3.76 -4.11
N SER A 79 -5.47 3.97 -5.20
CA SER A 79 -5.27 5.13 -6.05
C SER A 79 -6.57 5.70 -6.61
N GLY A 80 -6.59 7.03 -6.82
CA GLY A 80 -7.66 7.69 -7.54
C GLY A 80 -7.56 7.56 -9.06
N ALA A 81 -6.43 7.08 -9.58
CA ALA A 81 -6.23 6.88 -11.03
C ALA A 81 -6.62 5.45 -11.39
N ALA A 82 -7.62 5.32 -12.25
CA ALA A 82 -8.19 4.02 -12.59
C ALA A 82 -8.00 3.66 -14.07
N PHE A 83 -6.97 4.21 -14.71
CA PHE A 83 -6.71 3.88 -16.12
C PHE A 83 -6.10 2.48 -16.21
N PRO A 84 -6.50 1.66 -17.20
CA PRO A 84 -5.96 0.30 -17.34
C PRO A 84 -4.44 0.25 -17.39
N MET A 85 -3.80 1.23 -18.01
CA MET A 85 -2.34 1.31 -18.09
C MET A 85 -1.70 1.44 -16.70
N ASP A 86 -2.32 2.17 -15.78
CA ASP A 86 -1.82 2.33 -14.42
C ASP A 86 -1.89 1.01 -13.66
N VAL A 87 -2.98 0.28 -13.82
CA VAL A 87 -3.16 -1.03 -13.21
C VAL A 87 -2.13 -2.02 -13.74
N GLU A 88 -1.95 -2.06 -15.06
CA GLU A 88 -0.96 -2.95 -15.69
C GLU A 88 0.46 -2.66 -15.21
N THR A 89 0.81 -1.38 -15.11
CA THR A 89 2.12 -0.97 -14.64
C THR A 89 2.35 -1.38 -13.19
N ALA A 90 1.35 -1.20 -12.33
CA ALA A 90 1.43 -1.61 -10.94
C ALA A 90 1.64 -3.11 -10.79
N LEU A 91 0.88 -3.91 -11.53
CA LEU A 91 1.00 -5.36 -11.51
C LEU A 91 2.35 -5.81 -12.06
N ALA A 92 2.84 -5.16 -13.12
CA ALA A 92 4.16 -5.45 -13.69
C ALA A 92 5.30 -5.14 -12.73
N CYS A 93 5.11 -4.18 -11.81
CA CYS A 93 6.10 -3.86 -10.78
C CYS A 93 6.09 -4.83 -9.60
N GLY A 94 5.15 -5.77 -9.57
CA GLY A 94 5.07 -6.80 -8.54
C GLY A 94 3.93 -6.67 -7.56
N ALA A 95 2.99 -5.75 -7.80
CA ALA A 95 1.80 -5.62 -6.95
C ALA A 95 0.83 -6.78 -7.18
N GLN A 96 0.15 -7.21 -6.13
CA GLN A 96 -0.85 -8.26 -6.18
C GLN A 96 -2.23 -7.74 -6.53
N ALA A 97 -2.52 -6.48 -6.24
CA ALA A 97 -3.83 -5.91 -6.51
C ALA A 97 -3.76 -4.38 -6.61
N TYR A 98 -4.84 -3.82 -7.13
CA TYR A 98 -5.01 -2.39 -7.32
C TYR A 98 -6.44 -2.02 -6.92
N LEU A 99 -6.58 -1.14 -5.94
CA LEU A 99 -7.89 -0.69 -5.48
C LEU A 99 -8.09 0.77 -5.84
N THR A 100 -9.21 1.08 -6.49
CA THR A 100 -9.51 2.42 -6.98
C THR A 100 -10.26 3.24 -5.94
N LYS A 101 -9.83 4.49 -5.73
CA LYS A 101 -10.58 5.48 -4.95
C LYS A 101 -11.69 6.12 -5.80
N PRO A 102 -12.81 6.51 -5.20
CA PRO A 102 -13.17 6.30 -3.81
C PRO A 102 -13.70 4.88 -3.59
N CYS A 103 -13.44 4.34 -2.41
CA CYS A 103 -14.04 3.08 -2.01
C CYS A 103 -14.45 3.19 -0.54
N THR A 104 -15.35 2.31 -0.12
CA THR A 104 -15.78 2.30 1.27
C THR A 104 -14.67 1.75 2.17
N PRO A 105 -14.66 2.12 3.46
CA PRO A 105 -13.74 1.49 4.41
C PRO A 105 -13.85 -0.03 4.40
N GLU A 106 -15.06 -0.57 4.27
CA GLU A 106 -15.29 -2.01 4.21
C GLU A 106 -14.63 -2.64 2.98
N ALA A 107 -14.68 -1.96 1.83
CA ALA A 107 -14.04 -2.46 0.61
C ALA A 107 -12.51 -2.53 0.76
N LEU A 108 -11.92 -1.52 1.41
CA LEU A 108 -10.49 -1.51 1.67
C LEU A 108 -10.10 -2.65 2.61
N ILE A 109 -10.83 -2.81 3.70
CA ILE A 109 -10.60 -3.89 4.67
C ILE A 109 -10.73 -5.26 4.00
N GLU A 110 -11.76 -5.45 3.18
CA GLU A 110 -11.98 -6.70 2.48
C GLU A 110 -10.85 -7.01 1.49
N ALA A 111 -10.39 -6.02 0.73
CA ALA A 111 -9.29 -6.20 -0.22
C ALA A 111 -8.01 -6.64 0.51
N ILE A 112 -7.70 -6.01 1.63
CA ILE A 112 -6.53 -6.36 2.43
C ILE A 112 -6.67 -7.77 3.01
N ALA A 113 -7.83 -8.08 3.56
CA ALA A 113 -8.08 -9.41 4.13
C ALA A 113 -7.92 -10.51 3.10
N LYS A 114 -8.40 -10.31 1.88
CA LYS A 114 -8.26 -11.29 0.80
C LYS A 114 -6.81 -11.55 0.42
N LEU A 115 -5.97 -10.51 0.42
CA LEU A 115 -4.56 -10.65 0.05
C LEU A 115 -3.73 -11.32 1.15
N THR A 116 -4.16 -11.22 2.39
CA THR A 116 -3.39 -11.69 3.54
C THR A 116 -3.91 -13.00 4.13
N CYS A 117 -5.11 -13.38 3.78
CA CYS A 117 -5.79 -14.55 4.31
C CYS A 117 -5.43 -15.84 3.54
N GLY A 118 -4.57 -15.71 2.55
CA GLY A 118 -4.19 -16.80 1.72
C GLY A 118 -3.61 -17.98 2.40
#